data_dbf2f7fb94e9dd7ba237f510a1c25813
#
_entry.id   dbf2f7fb94e9dd7ba237f510a1c25813
#
_cell.length_a   1.000
_cell.length_b   1.000
_cell.length_c   1.000
_cell.angle_alpha   90.00
_cell.angle_beta   90.00
_cell.angle_gamma   90.00
#
_symmetry.space_group_name_H-M   'P 1'
#
loop_
_entity.id
_entity.type
_entity.pdbx_description
1 polymer ?
#
loop_
_entity_poly.entity_id
_entity_poly.type
_entity_poly.pdbx_seq_one_letter_code
_entity_poly.pdbx_strand_id
1 'polypeptide(L)'
;MKQHLSHTPGPIGVFDSGYGGLTILDKIREVLPEYDYIYLGDNARARYGTFEVVYEFTRQAVNKLFDMGCHLVILACNTASAKALRSIQMNDLPGIDPARRVLGVIRPTVECVGEISKNQHIGVLATAGTIKSESYPLEIHKLFPEIQVSGTACPMW
;
A
#
# COMPACT_ATOMS: atom_id res chain seq x y z
N MET A 1 -2.40 35.48 -10.38
CA MET A 1 -0.94 35.32 -10.18
C MET A 1 -0.73 33.99 -9.44
N LYS A 2 -0.43 32.89 -10.16
CA LYS A 2 -0.12 31.59 -9.56
C LYS A 2 1.31 31.65 -9.08
N GLN A 3 1.53 31.60 -7.75
CA GLN A 3 2.85 31.41 -7.18
C GLN A 3 3.35 30.03 -7.61
N HIS A 4 4.32 29.98 -8.50
CA HIS A 4 5.16 28.82 -8.72
C HIS A 4 5.96 28.57 -7.43
N LEU A 5 5.48 27.65 -6.62
CA LEU A 5 6.30 27.02 -5.61
C LEU A 5 7.35 26.19 -6.35
N SER A 6 8.58 26.71 -6.40
CA SER A 6 9.76 26.04 -6.99
C SER A 6 10.32 24.95 -6.07
N HIS A 7 9.46 24.04 -5.65
CA HIS A 7 9.87 22.73 -5.14
C HIS A 7 9.23 21.69 -6.06
N THR A 8 10.01 21.21 -7.02
CA THR A 8 9.69 19.94 -7.65
C THR A 8 9.66 18.90 -6.53
N PRO A 9 8.50 18.37 -6.18
CA PRO A 9 8.47 17.26 -5.22
C PRO A 9 9.34 16.16 -5.82
N GLY A 10 10.17 15.51 -5.01
CA GLY A 10 10.98 14.39 -5.48
C GLY A 10 10.09 13.27 -6.05
N PRO A 11 10.67 12.25 -6.67
CA PRO A 11 9.92 11.18 -7.30
C PRO A 11 9.00 10.47 -6.32
N ILE A 12 7.88 9.94 -6.81
CA ILE A 12 7.00 9.06 -6.04
C ILE A 12 7.59 7.65 -6.07
N GLY A 13 7.88 7.10 -4.89
CA GLY A 13 8.33 5.72 -4.75
C GLY A 13 7.14 4.76 -4.79
N VAL A 14 7.26 3.67 -5.55
CA VAL A 14 6.25 2.60 -5.58
C VAL A 14 6.94 1.27 -5.26
N PHE A 15 6.49 0.61 -4.21
CA PHE A 15 7.01 -0.67 -3.77
C PHE A 15 6.01 -1.80 -4.00
N ASP A 16 6.50 -2.90 -4.56
CA ASP A 16 5.75 -4.16 -4.64
C ASP A 16 6.66 -5.35 -4.31
N SER A 17 6.12 -6.32 -3.62
CA SER A 17 6.76 -7.61 -3.36
C SER A 17 6.43 -8.69 -4.40
N GLY A 18 5.70 -8.33 -5.45
CA GLY A 18 5.25 -9.21 -6.52
C GLY A 18 5.35 -8.54 -7.88
N TYR A 19 4.36 -8.81 -8.72
CA TYR A 19 4.27 -8.26 -10.08
C TYR A 19 3.04 -7.36 -10.29
N GLY A 20 2.05 -7.44 -9.40
CA GLY A 20 0.78 -6.70 -9.52
C GLY A 20 0.93 -5.19 -9.37
N GLY A 21 1.98 -4.74 -8.70
CA GLY A 21 2.24 -3.32 -8.48
C GLY A 21 2.53 -2.52 -9.74
N LEU A 22 2.95 -3.17 -10.83
CA LEU A 22 3.13 -2.50 -12.12
C LEU A 22 1.80 -1.97 -12.69
N THR A 23 0.72 -2.72 -12.54
CA THR A 23 -0.61 -2.26 -12.97
C THR A 23 -1.11 -1.08 -12.14
N ILE A 24 -0.77 -1.05 -10.85
CA ILE A 24 -1.06 0.08 -9.98
C ILE A 24 -0.24 1.32 -10.41
N LEU A 25 1.06 1.14 -10.66
CA LEU A 25 1.93 2.22 -11.14
C LEU A 25 1.41 2.82 -12.45
N ASP A 26 1.01 1.98 -13.42
CA ASP A 26 0.49 2.46 -14.70
C ASP A 26 -0.75 3.33 -14.50
N LYS A 27 -1.67 2.93 -13.62
CA LYS A 27 -2.86 3.73 -13.32
C LYS A 27 -2.54 5.03 -12.58
N ILE A 28 -1.56 5.03 -11.70
CA ILE A 28 -1.10 6.27 -11.05
C ILE A 28 -0.51 7.23 -12.08
N ARG A 29 0.31 6.73 -13.00
CA ARG A 29 0.91 7.54 -14.07
C ARG A 29 -0.10 8.13 -15.05
N GLU A 30 -1.19 7.41 -15.33
CA GLU A 30 -2.29 7.94 -16.14
C GLU A 30 -2.95 9.16 -15.50
N VAL A 31 -3.05 9.19 -14.17
CA VAL A 31 -3.73 10.26 -13.42
C VAL A 31 -2.77 11.39 -13.03
N LEU A 32 -1.52 11.08 -12.77
CA LEU A 32 -0.48 12.01 -12.32
C LEU A 32 0.76 11.92 -13.24
N PRO A 33 0.64 12.25 -14.53
CA PRO A 33 1.72 12.09 -15.51
C PRO A 33 2.89 13.07 -15.31
N GLU A 34 2.70 14.13 -14.53
CA GLU A 34 3.69 15.17 -14.28
C GLU A 34 4.75 14.80 -13.23
N TYR A 35 4.58 13.65 -12.54
CA TYR A 35 5.54 13.20 -11.52
C TYR A 35 6.52 12.18 -12.08
N ASP A 36 7.74 12.21 -11.57
CA ASP A 36 8.70 11.12 -11.74
C ASP A 36 8.40 9.98 -10.77
N TYR A 37 8.72 8.75 -11.17
CA TYR A 37 8.44 7.55 -10.38
C TYR A 37 9.68 6.68 -10.25
N ILE A 38 9.86 6.10 -9.06
CA ILE A 38 10.83 5.03 -8.82
C ILE A 38 10.04 3.78 -8.38
N TYR A 39 10.10 2.73 -9.21
CA TYR A 39 9.51 1.44 -8.86
C TYR A 39 10.56 0.50 -8.28
N LEU A 40 10.29 -0.05 -7.11
CA LEU A 40 11.12 -1.04 -6.44
C LEU A 40 10.31 -2.33 -6.29
N GLY A 41 10.69 -3.36 -7.05
CA GLY A 41 10.13 -4.71 -6.95
C GLY A 41 11.05 -5.63 -6.15
N ASP A 42 10.54 -6.30 -5.12
CA ASP A 42 11.27 -7.29 -4.33
C ASP A 42 10.59 -8.66 -4.36
N ASN A 43 10.57 -9.26 -5.53
CA ASN A 43 9.90 -10.56 -5.76
C ASN A 43 10.57 -11.72 -5.04
N ALA A 44 11.85 -11.55 -4.67
CA ALA A 44 12.66 -12.62 -4.11
C ALA A 44 12.44 -12.81 -2.60
N ARG A 45 12.12 -11.74 -1.86
CA ARG A 45 12.18 -11.75 -0.39
C ARG A 45 10.86 -11.41 0.29
N ALA A 46 10.18 -10.37 -0.18
CA ALA A 46 9.09 -9.74 0.57
C ALA A 46 7.72 -10.43 0.39
N ARG A 47 7.62 -11.41 -0.52
CA ARG A 47 6.34 -12.04 -0.86
C ARG A 47 5.85 -13.05 0.19
N TYR A 48 6.77 -13.78 0.80
CA TYR A 48 6.45 -14.88 1.71
C TYR A 48 7.15 -14.68 3.05
N GLY A 49 6.43 -14.87 4.14
CA GLY A 49 7.04 -14.82 5.45
C GLY A 49 6.05 -14.50 6.57
N THR A 50 6.57 -14.54 7.78
CA THR A 50 5.86 -14.07 8.98
C THR A 50 5.58 -12.57 8.86
N PHE A 51 4.86 -12.04 9.84
CA PHE A 51 4.64 -10.59 9.95
C PHE A 51 5.98 -9.84 10.01
N GLU A 52 6.90 -10.31 10.82
CA GLU A 52 8.21 -9.68 11.08
C GLU A 52 9.06 -9.61 9.81
N VAL A 53 9.07 -10.68 9.01
CA VAL A 53 9.82 -10.76 7.75
C VAL A 53 9.26 -9.77 6.72
N VAL A 54 7.95 -9.76 6.53
CA VAL A 54 7.30 -8.82 5.59
C VAL A 54 7.50 -7.38 6.04
N TYR A 55 7.34 -7.11 7.33
CA TYR A 55 7.57 -5.78 7.88
C TYR A 55 9.01 -5.32 7.64
N GLU A 56 10.00 -6.13 7.99
CA GLU A 56 11.41 -5.74 7.87
C GLU A 56 11.81 -5.46 6.41
N PHE A 57 11.44 -6.34 5.46
CA PHE A 57 11.75 -6.10 4.05
C PHE A 57 11.00 -4.90 3.47
N THR A 58 9.75 -4.68 3.87
CA THR A 58 9.00 -3.50 3.46
C THR A 58 9.65 -2.22 4.02
N ARG A 59 10.07 -2.23 5.28
CA ARG A 59 10.77 -1.11 5.93
C ARG A 59 12.08 -0.78 5.21
N GLN A 60 12.88 -1.81 4.87
CA GLN A 60 14.11 -1.63 4.09
C GLN A 60 13.83 -1.00 2.71
N ALA A 61 12.80 -1.47 2.01
CA ALA A 61 12.40 -0.94 0.72
C ALA A 61 11.94 0.53 0.81
N VAL A 62 11.14 0.86 1.81
CA VAL A 62 10.70 2.25 2.08
C VAL A 62 11.88 3.16 2.35
N ASN A 63 12.82 2.75 3.23
CA ASN A 63 14.02 3.53 3.52
C ASN A 63 14.87 3.72 2.26
N LYS A 64 15.04 2.68 1.44
CA LYS A 64 15.77 2.77 0.18
C LYS A 64 15.15 3.77 -0.78
N LEU A 65 13.83 3.79 -0.92
CA LEU A 65 13.12 4.77 -1.74
C LEU A 65 13.27 6.20 -1.18
N PHE A 66 13.25 6.35 0.14
CA PHE A 66 13.52 7.64 0.78
C PHE A 66 14.94 8.13 0.54
N ASP A 67 15.94 7.24 0.59
CA ASP A 67 17.34 7.56 0.28
C ASP A 67 17.54 7.98 -1.19
N MET A 68 16.67 7.49 -2.08
CA MET A 68 16.64 7.87 -3.50
C MET A 68 15.87 9.19 -3.75
N GLY A 69 15.47 9.90 -2.70
CA GLY A 69 14.82 11.21 -2.79
C GLY A 69 13.30 11.19 -2.84
N CYS A 70 12.65 10.04 -2.69
CA CYS A 70 11.20 9.98 -2.61
C CYS A 70 10.71 10.62 -1.30
N HIS A 71 9.70 11.48 -1.37
CA HIS A 71 9.00 12.01 -0.20
C HIS A 71 7.69 11.27 0.08
N LEU A 72 7.13 10.62 -0.93
CA LEU A 72 5.97 9.77 -0.86
C LEU A 72 6.32 8.37 -1.37
N VAL A 73 5.97 7.35 -0.60
CA VAL A 73 6.08 5.94 -1.02
C VAL A 73 4.70 5.29 -0.99
N ILE A 74 4.34 4.60 -2.07
CA ILE A 74 3.10 3.84 -2.21
C ILE A 74 3.45 2.35 -2.14
N LEU A 75 2.87 1.65 -1.16
CA LEU A 75 2.94 0.20 -1.07
C LEU A 75 1.87 -0.40 -2.01
N ALA A 76 2.27 -0.72 -3.24
CA ALA A 76 1.39 -1.30 -4.26
C ALA A 76 1.13 -2.80 -4.05
N CYS A 77 1.57 -3.33 -2.92
CA CYS A 77 1.40 -4.71 -2.49
C CYS A 77 0.37 -4.81 -1.37
N ASN A 78 -0.66 -5.65 -1.56
CA ASN A 78 -1.68 -5.90 -0.52
C ASN A 78 -1.07 -6.50 0.75
N THR A 79 -0.16 -7.47 0.62
CA THR A 79 0.48 -8.11 1.77
C THR A 79 1.32 -7.12 2.57
N ALA A 80 2.12 -6.28 1.91
CA ALA A 80 2.91 -5.24 2.57
C ALA A 80 2.00 -4.17 3.21
N SER A 81 0.95 -3.72 2.51
CA SER A 81 -0.04 -2.79 3.04
C SER A 81 -0.75 -3.34 4.28
N ALA A 82 -1.12 -4.63 4.26
CA ALA A 82 -1.81 -5.28 5.37
C ALA A 82 -0.92 -5.48 6.60
N LYS A 83 0.35 -5.84 6.40
CA LYS A 83 1.25 -6.27 7.47
C LYS A 83 2.21 -5.18 7.96
N ALA A 84 2.68 -4.29 7.08
CA ALA A 84 3.77 -3.38 7.41
C ALA A 84 3.36 -1.91 7.52
N LEU A 85 2.37 -1.46 6.75
CA LEU A 85 2.05 -0.04 6.61
C LEU A 85 1.84 0.66 7.96
N ARG A 86 0.97 0.11 8.80
CA ARG A 86 0.63 0.73 10.08
C ARG A 86 1.84 0.85 11.01
N SER A 87 2.66 -0.21 11.07
CA SER A 87 3.87 -0.19 11.91
C SER A 87 4.88 0.83 11.40
N ILE A 88 5.07 0.91 10.09
CA ILE A 88 5.95 1.93 9.47
C ILE A 88 5.45 3.34 9.78
N GLN A 89 4.15 3.60 9.60
CA GLN A 89 3.56 4.92 9.85
C GLN A 89 3.64 5.35 11.31
N MET A 90 3.45 4.43 12.24
CA MET A 90 3.39 4.76 13.68
C MET A 90 4.75 4.73 14.36
N ASN A 91 5.64 3.82 13.96
CA ASN A 91 6.88 3.56 14.69
C ASN A 91 8.12 4.08 13.96
N ASP A 92 8.17 3.99 12.62
CA ASP A 92 9.39 4.35 11.87
C ASP A 92 9.37 5.79 11.36
N LEU A 93 8.28 6.21 10.71
CA LEU A 93 8.19 7.54 10.10
C LEU A 93 8.48 8.70 11.06
N PRO A 94 7.98 8.71 12.31
CA PRO A 94 8.27 9.80 13.23
C PRO A 94 9.76 9.99 13.53
N GLY A 95 10.54 8.91 13.46
CA GLY A 95 11.99 8.93 13.67
C GLY A 95 12.81 9.20 12.40
N ILE A 96 12.20 9.06 11.22
CA ILE A 96 12.88 9.27 9.93
C ILE A 96 12.73 10.74 9.49
N ASP A 97 11.52 11.12 9.17
CA ASP A 97 11.16 12.48 8.74
C ASP A 97 9.64 12.65 8.77
N PRO A 98 9.10 13.53 9.62
CA PRO A 98 7.65 13.74 9.74
C PRO A 98 7.01 14.33 8.47
N ALA A 99 7.78 14.86 7.53
CA ALA A 99 7.28 15.36 6.25
C ALA A 99 7.05 14.25 5.22
N ARG A 100 7.69 13.09 5.38
CA ARG A 100 7.53 11.94 4.48
C ARG A 100 6.23 11.19 4.72
N ARG A 101 5.77 10.50 3.70
CA ARG A 101 4.50 9.74 3.75
C ARG A 101 4.68 8.36 3.14
N VAL A 102 3.98 7.39 3.73
CA VAL A 102 3.82 6.04 3.17
C VAL A 102 2.33 5.76 3.10
N LEU A 103 1.84 5.36 1.94
CA LEU A 103 0.45 5.00 1.68
C LEU A 103 0.36 3.54 1.24
N GLY A 104 -0.80 2.93 1.40
CA GLY A 104 -1.06 1.56 0.96
C GLY A 104 -2.29 1.48 0.08
N VAL A 105 -2.48 0.35 -0.59
CA VAL A 105 -3.57 0.14 -1.56
C VAL A 105 -4.88 -0.36 -0.94
N ILE A 106 -4.89 -0.77 0.34
CA ILE A 106 -6.11 -1.30 0.97
C ILE A 106 -7.15 -0.20 1.14
N ARG A 107 -6.78 0.93 1.72
CA ARG A 107 -7.72 2.02 2.01
C ARG A 107 -8.43 2.56 0.76
N PRO A 108 -7.74 2.90 -0.35
CA PRO A 108 -8.42 3.34 -1.57
C PRO A 108 -9.36 2.28 -2.16
N THR A 109 -8.96 1.00 -2.08
CA THR A 109 -9.83 -0.11 -2.52
C THR A 109 -11.12 -0.17 -1.69
N VAL A 110 -11.00 -0.03 -0.39
CA VAL A 110 -12.14 -0.08 0.53
C VAL A 110 -13.10 1.12 0.31
N GLU A 111 -12.57 2.29 0.02
CA GLU A 111 -13.40 3.49 -0.24
C GLU A 111 -14.36 3.30 -1.41
N CYS A 112 -14.00 2.49 -2.41
CA CYS A 112 -14.87 2.17 -3.55
C CYS A 112 -15.90 1.08 -3.27
N VAL A 113 -15.73 0.29 -2.21
CA VAL A 113 -16.55 -0.91 -1.93
C VAL A 113 -18.02 -0.57 -1.69
N GLY A 114 -18.30 0.49 -0.93
CA GLY A 114 -19.65 0.92 -0.61
C GLY A 114 -20.48 1.33 -1.81
N GLU A 115 -19.83 1.87 -2.85
CA GLU A 115 -20.49 2.28 -4.09
C GLU A 115 -20.79 1.09 -5.00
N ILE A 116 -19.98 0.04 -4.94
CA ILE A 116 -20.03 -1.12 -5.84
C ILE A 116 -20.95 -2.21 -5.29
N SER A 117 -20.92 -2.45 -3.98
CA SER A 117 -21.66 -3.55 -3.35
C SER A 117 -23.13 -3.23 -3.18
N LYS A 118 -23.98 -3.92 -3.95
CA LYS A 118 -25.46 -3.79 -3.87
C LYS A 118 -26.09 -4.68 -2.80
N ASN A 119 -25.45 -5.77 -2.42
CA ASN A 119 -25.95 -6.77 -1.48
C ASN A 119 -25.33 -6.69 -0.10
N GLN A 120 -24.52 -5.66 0.14
CA GLN A 120 -23.82 -5.44 1.42
C GLN A 120 -22.97 -6.63 1.87
N HIS A 121 -22.44 -7.41 0.92
CA HIS A 121 -21.58 -8.54 1.20
C HIS A 121 -20.37 -8.55 0.26
N ILE A 122 -19.16 -8.57 0.84
CA ILE A 122 -17.90 -8.55 0.13
C ILE A 122 -17.13 -9.83 0.39
N GLY A 123 -16.71 -10.49 -0.70
CA GLY A 123 -15.73 -11.57 -0.66
C GLY A 123 -14.30 -11.05 -0.87
N VAL A 124 -13.38 -11.38 0.02
CA VAL A 124 -11.95 -11.08 -0.11
C VAL A 124 -11.19 -12.36 -0.40
N LEU A 125 -10.58 -12.43 -1.59
CA LEU A 125 -9.65 -13.49 -1.97
C LEU A 125 -8.22 -12.92 -1.93
N ALA A 126 -7.36 -13.45 -1.08
CA ALA A 126 -6.01 -12.91 -0.90
C ALA A 126 -5.03 -13.95 -0.35
N THR A 127 -3.76 -13.56 -0.22
CA THR A 127 -2.77 -14.40 0.46
C THR A 127 -3.20 -14.71 1.90
N ALA A 128 -2.76 -15.85 2.44
CA ALA A 128 -3.06 -16.21 3.83
C ALA A 128 -2.65 -15.10 4.83
N GLY A 129 -1.53 -14.40 4.56
CA GLY A 129 -1.07 -13.29 5.39
C GLY A 129 -2.02 -12.09 5.38
N THR A 130 -2.57 -11.73 4.22
CA THR A 130 -3.54 -10.65 4.08
C THR A 130 -4.86 -11.00 4.77
N ILE A 131 -5.37 -12.22 4.60
CA ILE A 131 -6.59 -12.68 5.28
C ILE A 131 -6.40 -12.67 6.80
N LYS A 132 -5.30 -13.25 7.29
CA LYS A 132 -5.01 -13.31 8.74
C LYS A 132 -4.81 -11.92 9.38
N SER A 133 -4.41 -10.93 8.62
CA SER A 133 -4.23 -9.55 9.13
C SER A 133 -5.54 -8.84 9.45
N GLU A 134 -6.67 -9.34 8.93
CA GLU A 134 -8.00 -8.72 9.01
C GLU A 134 -8.07 -7.25 8.54
N SER A 135 -7.05 -6.78 7.81
CA SER A 135 -6.95 -5.38 7.39
C SER A 135 -8.13 -4.94 6.52
N TYR A 136 -8.61 -5.80 5.62
CA TYR A 136 -9.79 -5.51 4.80
C TYR A 136 -11.08 -5.42 5.62
N PRO A 137 -11.45 -6.42 6.45
CA PRO A 137 -12.62 -6.31 7.33
C PRO A 137 -12.58 -5.09 8.23
N LEU A 138 -11.43 -4.81 8.85
CA LEU A 138 -11.26 -3.66 9.74
C LEU A 138 -11.47 -2.32 9.02
N GLU A 139 -10.90 -2.14 7.84
CA GLU A 139 -11.06 -0.89 7.08
C GLU A 139 -12.47 -0.78 6.47
N ILE A 140 -13.07 -1.88 6.00
CA ILE A 140 -14.45 -1.89 5.50
C ILE A 140 -15.42 -1.50 6.61
N HIS A 141 -15.33 -2.12 7.77
CA HIS A 141 -16.26 -1.83 8.88
C HIS A 141 -16.12 -0.41 9.45
N LYS A 142 -14.96 0.23 9.31
CA LYS A 142 -14.79 1.64 9.68
C LYS A 142 -15.60 2.59 8.80
N LEU A 143 -15.73 2.28 7.51
CA LEU A 143 -16.44 3.12 6.53
C LEU A 143 -17.89 2.67 6.32
N PHE A 144 -18.11 1.37 6.36
CA PHE A 144 -19.35 0.71 6.00
C PHE A 144 -19.65 -0.39 7.03
N PRO A 145 -20.09 -0.05 8.25
CA PRO A 145 -20.29 -1.01 9.34
C PRO A 145 -21.36 -2.07 9.02
N GLU A 146 -22.27 -1.78 8.06
CA GLU A 146 -23.33 -2.69 7.63
C GLU A 146 -22.84 -3.76 6.64
N ILE A 147 -21.67 -3.59 6.02
CA ILE A 147 -21.16 -4.54 5.02
C ILE A 147 -20.56 -5.77 5.71
N GLN A 148 -21.06 -6.93 5.32
CA GLN A 148 -20.50 -8.21 5.73
C GLN A 148 -19.27 -8.56 4.87
N VAL A 149 -18.21 -9.06 5.50
CA VAL A 149 -16.97 -9.42 4.82
C VAL A 149 -16.64 -10.89 5.07
N SER A 150 -16.47 -11.64 3.98
CA SER A 150 -15.98 -13.01 4.02
C SER A 150 -14.61 -13.11 3.37
N GLY A 151 -13.63 -13.68 4.06
CA GLY A 151 -12.26 -13.82 3.58
C GLY A 151 -11.90 -15.27 3.27
N THR A 152 -11.26 -15.52 2.13
CA THR A 152 -10.69 -16.82 1.78
C THR A 152 -9.24 -16.68 1.37
N ALA A 153 -8.38 -17.46 2.03
CA ALA A 153 -6.97 -17.50 1.68
C ALA A 153 -6.73 -18.32 0.40
N CYS A 154 -5.94 -17.75 -0.50
CA CYS A 154 -5.49 -18.40 -1.73
C CYS A 154 -3.99 -18.77 -1.59
N PRO A 155 -3.64 -20.02 -1.21
CA PRO A 155 -2.27 -20.39 -0.85
C PRO A 155 -1.27 -20.25 -1.99
N MET A 156 -1.75 -20.28 -3.23
CA MET A 156 -0.91 -20.22 -4.44
C MET A 156 -0.67 -18.78 -4.95
N TRP A 157 -1.18 -17.79 -4.24
CA TRP A 157 -1.06 -16.37 -4.62
C TRP A 157 0.12 -15.68 -3.95
#